data_8702177f1e569a301d050d5d4833de1a
#
_entry.id   8702177f1e569a301d050d5d4833de1a
#
_cell.length_a   1.000
_cell.length_b   1.000
_cell.length_c   1.000
_cell.angle_alpha   90.00
_cell.angle_beta   90.00
_cell.angle_gamma   90.00
#
_symmetry.space_group_name_H-M   'P 1'
#
loop_
_entity.id
_entity.type
_entity.pdbx_description
1 polymer ?
#
loop_
_entity_poly.entity_id
_entity_poly.type
_entity_poly.pdbx_seq_one_letter_code
_entity_poly.pdbx_strand_id
1 'polypeptide(L)'
;PNYQRSDGLKAARLLKAGGLQLDPWQMDIMDDWLGLTPAGKWASTTCGGSVPRQNGKTLLLQSRATAGMLLYGEEVIYTAHLQKTATETFEELREFFEHPKIIKHVKEVKTALGREQIILKNGARIKFLARTRNGGRGQHGDLLIIDEAQEIDENAQASFLPAISASLNPQTIYTGTPP
;
A
#
# COMPACT_ATOMS: atom_id res chain seq x y z
N PRO A 1 -12.26 -14.33 -3.14
CA PRO A 1 -11.93 -14.23 -4.56
C PRO A 1 -11.49 -15.57 -5.13
N ASN A 2 -11.80 -15.82 -6.43
CA ASN A 2 -11.35 -17.04 -7.11
C ASN A 2 -9.94 -16.81 -7.65
N TYR A 3 -8.92 -17.24 -6.91
CA TYR A 3 -7.54 -17.25 -7.38
C TYR A 3 -6.98 -18.68 -7.35
N GLN A 4 -6.02 -18.98 -8.23
CA GLN A 4 -5.38 -20.30 -8.29
C GLN A 4 -4.16 -20.39 -7.37
N ARG A 5 -3.53 -19.28 -7.07
CA ARG A 5 -2.41 -19.17 -6.13
C ARG A 5 -2.43 -17.81 -5.47
N SER A 6 -1.77 -17.71 -4.33
CA SER A 6 -1.49 -16.45 -3.66
C SER A 6 -0.03 -16.35 -3.28
N ASP A 7 0.49 -15.13 -3.28
CA ASP A 7 1.81 -14.82 -2.74
C ASP A 7 1.74 -14.29 -1.28
N GLY A 8 0.58 -14.40 -0.61
CA GLY A 8 0.39 -13.96 0.77
C GLY A 8 1.39 -14.56 1.75
N LEU A 9 1.60 -15.87 1.69
CA LEU A 9 2.59 -16.53 2.55
C LEU A 9 4.02 -16.07 2.27
N LYS A 10 4.36 -15.82 1.00
CA LYS A 10 5.68 -15.28 0.61
C LYS A 10 5.87 -13.88 1.16
N ALA A 11 4.84 -13.03 1.07
CA ALA A 11 4.82 -11.70 1.66
C ALA A 11 4.98 -11.74 3.18
N ALA A 12 4.22 -12.59 3.88
CA ALA A 12 4.29 -12.73 5.33
C ALA A 12 5.69 -13.13 5.81
N ARG A 13 6.36 -14.05 5.12
CA ARG A 13 7.75 -14.45 5.42
C ARG A 13 8.74 -13.31 5.24
N LEU A 14 8.59 -12.54 4.17
CA LEU A 14 9.42 -11.36 3.90
C LEU A 14 9.24 -10.28 4.98
N LEU A 15 8.01 -9.96 5.33
CA LEU A 15 7.67 -8.99 6.36
C LEU A 15 8.22 -9.39 7.73
N LYS A 16 8.06 -10.67 8.09
CA LYS A 16 8.62 -11.22 9.34
C LYS A 16 10.14 -11.11 9.39
N ALA A 17 10.84 -11.30 8.27
CA ALA A 17 12.29 -11.12 8.20
C ALA A 17 12.73 -9.67 8.50
N GLY A 18 11.87 -8.69 8.22
CA GLY A 18 12.05 -7.26 8.54
C GLY A 18 11.45 -6.84 9.90
N GLY A 19 10.94 -7.80 10.68
CA GLY A 19 10.40 -7.52 12.02
C GLY A 19 8.89 -7.25 12.08
N LEU A 20 8.17 -7.25 10.95
CA LEU A 20 6.70 -7.12 10.93
C LEU A 20 6.06 -8.51 10.99
N GLN A 21 5.26 -8.74 12.01
CA GLN A 21 4.49 -9.98 12.16
C GLN A 21 2.99 -9.68 12.02
N LEU A 22 2.37 -10.36 11.06
CA LEU A 22 0.93 -10.26 10.83
C LEU A 22 0.15 -11.18 11.77
N ASP A 23 -0.99 -10.71 12.22
CA ASP A 23 -2.00 -11.54 12.87
C ASP A 23 -2.67 -12.48 11.86
N PRO A 24 -3.30 -13.60 12.31
CA PRO A 24 -3.96 -14.56 11.42
C PRO A 24 -4.96 -13.92 10.46
N TRP A 25 -5.82 -13.03 10.93
CA TRP A 25 -6.80 -12.34 10.09
C TRP A 25 -6.17 -11.41 9.04
N GLN A 26 -5.01 -10.79 9.36
CA GLN A 26 -4.26 -9.98 8.40
C GLN A 26 -3.61 -10.85 7.34
N MET A 27 -3.14 -12.05 7.72
CA MET A 27 -2.61 -13.03 6.77
C MET A 27 -3.67 -13.51 5.80
N ASP A 28 -4.89 -13.77 6.26
CA ASP A 28 -6.02 -14.19 5.41
C ASP A 28 -6.36 -13.09 4.39
N ILE A 29 -6.42 -11.83 4.83
CA ILE A 29 -6.65 -10.69 3.93
C ILE A 29 -5.49 -10.51 2.94
N MET A 30 -4.26 -10.62 3.39
CA MET A 30 -3.08 -10.53 2.51
C MET A 30 -3.07 -11.65 1.47
N ASP A 31 -3.54 -12.84 1.85
CA ASP A 31 -3.67 -13.96 0.92
C ASP A 31 -4.68 -13.66 -0.19
N ASP A 32 -5.82 -13.09 0.17
CA ASP A 32 -6.84 -12.63 -0.79
C ASP A 32 -6.36 -11.47 -1.68
N TRP A 33 -5.68 -10.48 -1.10
CA TRP A 33 -5.21 -9.31 -1.84
C TRP A 33 -4.04 -9.60 -2.78
N LEU A 34 -3.25 -10.63 -2.47
CA LEU A 34 -2.13 -11.10 -3.29
C LEU A 34 -2.49 -12.37 -4.10
N GLY A 35 -3.78 -12.66 -4.22
CA GLY A 35 -4.30 -13.70 -5.08
C GLY A 35 -4.06 -13.41 -6.56
N LEU A 36 -3.62 -14.42 -7.31
CA LEU A 36 -3.24 -14.30 -8.71
C LEU A 36 -4.08 -15.20 -9.62
N THR A 37 -4.45 -14.66 -10.76
CA THR A 37 -5.01 -15.41 -11.89
C THR A 37 -3.93 -16.28 -12.55
N PRO A 38 -4.30 -17.24 -13.42
CA PRO A 38 -3.33 -18.03 -14.21
C PRO A 38 -2.37 -17.16 -15.05
N ALA A 39 -2.83 -15.98 -15.48
CA ALA A 39 -2.03 -15.02 -16.24
C ALA A 39 -1.09 -14.17 -15.36
N GLY A 40 -1.03 -14.41 -14.04
CA GLY A 40 -0.20 -13.65 -13.10
C GLY A 40 -0.70 -12.23 -12.80
N LYS A 41 -1.97 -11.95 -13.09
CA LYS A 41 -2.63 -10.69 -12.74
C LYS A 41 -3.32 -10.81 -11.39
N TRP A 42 -3.55 -9.67 -10.72
CA TRP A 42 -4.35 -9.66 -9.50
C TRP A 42 -5.73 -10.26 -9.77
N ALA A 43 -6.14 -11.20 -8.95
CA ALA A 43 -7.49 -11.79 -9.03
C ALA A 43 -8.58 -10.78 -8.64
N SER A 44 -8.21 -9.78 -7.83
CA SER A 44 -9.07 -8.67 -7.44
C SER A 44 -8.33 -7.35 -7.68
N THR A 45 -8.84 -6.54 -8.60
CA THR A 45 -8.29 -5.21 -8.90
C THR A 45 -8.80 -4.12 -7.94
N THR A 46 -9.89 -4.42 -7.23
CA THR A 46 -10.44 -3.57 -6.17
C THR A 46 -10.66 -4.41 -4.93
N CYS A 47 -10.04 -4.00 -3.85
CA CYS A 47 -10.11 -4.65 -2.55
C CYS A 47 -10.59 -3.65 -1.50
N GLY A 48 -11.13 -4.15 -0.40
CA GLY A 48 -11.56 -3.29 0.69
C GLY A 48 -11.63 -4.02 2.01
N GLY A 49 -11.61 -3.25 3.08
CA GLY A 49 -11.77 -3.77 4.44
C GLY A 49 -12.21 -2.70 5.41
N SER A 50 -13.16 -3.05 6.29
CA SER A 50 -13.55 -2.23 7.43
C SER A 50 -12.94 -2.83 8.69
N VAL A 51 -12.06 -2.07 9.35
CA VAL A 51 -11.31 -2.53 10.52
C VAL A 51 -11.53 -1.53 11.65
N PRO A 52 -11.96 -1.96 12.85
CA PRO A 52 -12.10 -1.07 13.99
C PRO A 52 -10.80 -0.34 14.32
N ARG A 53 -10.92 0.81 14.98
CA ARG A 53 -9.76 1.59 15.41
C ARG A 53 -8.81 0.74 16.28
N GLN A 54 -7.50 0.97 16.14
CA GLN A 54 -6.44 0.30 16.92
C GLN A 54 -6.38 -1.24 16.75
N ASN A 55 -6.91 -1.75 15.66
CA ASN A 55 -6.88 -3.19 15.36
C ASN A 55 -5.94 -3.55 14.19
N GLY A 56 -4.86 -2.80 13.96
CA GLY A 56 -3.81 -3.18 13.02
C GLY A 56 -4.11 -2.89 11.54
N LYS A 57 -5.09 -2.00 11.24
CA LYS A 57 -5.39 -1.57 9.85
C LYS A 57 -4.16 -1.02 9.15
N THR A 58 -3.44 -0.10 9.79
CA THR A 58 -2.24 0.54 9.23
C THR A 58 -1.16 -0.50 8.92
N LEU A 59 -0.91 -1.44 9.84
CA LEU A 59 0.04 -2.53 9.61
C LEU A 59 -0.34 -3.38 8.38
N LEU A 60 -1.62 -3.67 8.18
CA LEU A 60 -2.10 -4.42 7.01
C LEU A 60 -1.81 -3.65 5.71
N LEU A 61 -2.09 -2.34 5.66
CA LEU A 61 -1.84 -1.50 4.49
C LEU A 61 -0.34 -1.37 4.19
N GLN A 62 0.47 -1.13 5.21
CA GLN A 62 1.93 -1.08 5.11
C GLN A 62 2.49 -2.41 4.60
N SER A 63 1.93 -3.53 5.07
CA SER A 63 2.32 -4.87 4.66
C SER A 63 2.03 -5.12 3.17
N ARG A 64 0.84 -4.73 2.68
CA ARG A 64 0.53 -4.84 1.25
C ARG A 64 1.43 -3.96 0.39
N ALA A 65 1.65 -2.71 0.80
CA ALA A 65 2.55 -1.79 0.10
C ALA A 65 3.98 -2.35 0.03
N THR A 66 4.51 -2.78 1.17
CA THR A 66 5.87 -3.34 1.26
C THR A 66 6.02 -4.60 0.41
N ALA A 67 5.05 -5.52 0.46
CA ALA A 67 5.06 -6.71 -0.38
C ALA A 67 5.05 -6.34 -1.86
N GLY A 68 4.24 -5.37 -2.26
CA GLY A 68 4.18 -4.86 -3.63
C GLY A 68 5.51 -4.30 -4.11
N MET A 69 6.12 -3.47 -3.30
CA MET A 69 7.42 -2.87 -3.62
C MET A 69 8.56 -3.89 -3.72
N LEU A 70 8.66 -4.81 -2.76
CA LEU A 70 9.78 -5.73 -2.67
C LEU A 70 9.64 -6.96 -3.59
N LEU A 71 8.42 -7.47 -3.80
CA LEU A 71 8.18 -8.67 -4.60
C LEU A 71 7.90 -8.38 -6.08
N TYR A 72 7.26 -7.25 -6.37
CA TYR A 72 6.76 -6.96 -7.72
C TYR A 72 7.31 -5.66 -8.34
N GLY A 73 8.01 -4.84 -7.54
CA GLY A 73 8.53 -3.56 -8.03
C GLY A 73 7.44 -2.50 -8.20
N GLU A 74 6.31 -2.62 -7.50
CA GLU A 74 5.18 -1.71 -7.64
C GLU A 74 5.53 -0.26 -7.23
N GLU A 75 4.98 0.69 -7.99
CA GLU A 75 4.85 2.08 -7.56
C GLU A 75 3.55 2.22 -6.76
N VAL A 76 3.67 2.61 -5.48
CA VAL A 76 2.56 2.71 -4.55
C VAL A 76 2.21 4.16 -4.28
N ILE A 77 0.92 4.47 -4.34
CA ILE A 77 0.36 5.74 -3.89
C ILE A 77 -0.46 5.45 -2.63
N TYR A 78 0.04 5.91 -1.48
CA TYR A 78 -0.70 5.87 -0.22
C TYR A 78 -1.37 7.20 0.02
N THR A 79 -2.68 7.19 0.25
CA THR A 79 -3.45 8.41 0.51
C THR A 79 -4.19 8.31 1.84
N ALA A 80 -4.13 9.40 2.62
CA ALA A 80 -4.92 9.59 3.84
C ALA A 80 -5.75 10.86 3.76
N HIS A 81 -6.77 10.98 4.61
CA HIS A 81 -7.59 12.18 4.68
C HIS A 81 -6.75 13.41 5.08
N LEU A 82 -5.87 13.26 6.07
CA LEU A 82 -5.01 14.31 6.59
C LEU A 82 -3.54 14.08 6.27
N GLN A 83 -2.78 15.16 6.05
CA GLN A 83 -1.32 15.10 5.87
C GLN A 83 -0.63 14.47 7.09
N LYS A 84 -1.11 14.79 8.30
CA LYS A 84 -0.57 14.21 9.53
C LYS A 84 -0.61 12.69 9.51
N THR A 85 -1.75 12.10 9.15
CA THR A 85 -1.90 10.63 9.05
C THR A 85 -0.96 10.04 7.99
N ALA A 86 -0.83 10.70 6.83
CA ALA A 86 0.08 10.27 5.79
C ALA A 86 1.54 10.29 6.26
N THR A 87 1.95 11.34 6.98
CA THR A 87 3.30 11.47 7.53
C THR A 87 3.56 10.46 8.65
N GLU A 88 2.60 10.21 9.55
CA GLU A 88 2.73 9.18 10.60
C GLU A 88 2.93 7.80 9.99
N THR A 89 2.15 7.45 8.97
CA THR A 89 2.31 6.17 8.26
C THR A 89 3.65 6.08 7.52
N PHE A 90 4.15 7.19 6.96
CA PHE A 90 5.47 7.25 6.36
C PHE A 90 6.58 6.96 7.39
N GLU A 91 6.53 7.59 8.57
CA GLU A 91 7.55 7.40 9.61
C GLU A 91 7.58 5.94 10.10
N GLU A 92 6.43 5.34 10.36
CA GLU A 92 6.33 3.92 10.73
C GLU A 92 6.91 3.00 9.65
N LEU A 93 6.59 3.26 8.38
CA LEU A 93 7.09 2.44 7.28
C LEU A 93 8.59 2.66 7.04
N ARG A 94 9.09 3.88 7.28
CA ARG A 94 10.51 4.20 7.22
C ARG A 94 11.31 3.35 8.21
N GLU A 95 10.84 3.20 9.45
CA GLU A 95 11.46 2.35 10.47
C GLU A 95 11.64 0.90 9.98
N PHE A 96 10.61 0.34 9.32
CA PHE A 96 10.73 -0.98 8.70
C PHE A 96 11.83 -1.03 7.64
N PHE A 97 11.90 -0.04 6.76
CA PHE A 97 12.90 0.00 5.69
C PHE A 97 14.32 0.31 6.20
N GLU A 98 14.47 0.88 7.38
CA GLU A 98 15.75 1.06 8.09
C GLU A 98 16.25 -0.22 8.78
N HIS A 99 15.40 -1.26 8.90
CA HIS A 99 15.80 -2.54 9.50
C HIS A 99 17.02 -3.14 8.79
N PRO A 100 18.06 -3.67 9.51
CA PRO A 100 19.33 -4.14 8.91
C PRO A 100 19.20 -5.15 7.78
N LYS A 101 18.17 -5.99 7.80
CA LYS A 101 17.91 -6.97 6.74
C LYS A 101 17.24 -6.37 5.49
N ILE A 102 16.63 -5.21 5.62
CA ILE A 102 15.79 -4.58 4.58
C ILE A 102 16.50 -3.38 3.94
N ILE A 103 17.27 -2.61 4.71
CA ILE A 103 17.92 -1.36 4.27
C ILE A 103 18.79 -1.51 3.01
N LYS A 104 19.33 -2.69 2.77
CA LYS A 104 20.11 -2.99 1.56
C LYS A 104 19.31 -2.82 0.26
N HIS A 105 17.97 -2.88 0.33
CA HIS A 105 17.06 -2.69 -0.81
C HIS A 105 16.70 -1.22 -1.03
N VAL A 106 16.91 -0.35 -0.04
CA VAL A 106 16.59 1.07 -0.10
C VAL A 106 17.62 1.80 -0.95
N LYS A 107 17.14 2.66 -1.86
CA LYS A 107 17.95 3.57 -2.66
C LYS A 107 17.97 4.97 -2.06
N GLU A 108 16.79 5.48 -1.67
CA GLU A 108 16.62 6.85 -1.20
C GLU A 108 15.36 6.96 -0.33
N VAL A 109 15.41 7.79 0.69
CA VAL A 109 14.25 8.21 1.50
C VAL A 109 14.15 9.73 1.42
N LYS A 110 12.97 10.24 1.01
CA LYS A 110 12.66 11.67 0.96
C LYS A 110 11.73 12.01 2.10
N THR A 111 12.14 12.97 2.93
CA THR A 111 11.44 13.35 4.17
C THR A 111 10.77 14.73 4.13
N ALA A 112 10.80 15.40 2.97
CA ALA A 112 10.19 16.72 2.84
C ALA A 112 8.66 16.59 2.96
N LEU A 113 8.06 17.37 3.88
CA LEU A 113 6.63 17.35 4.16
C LEU A 113 5.78 17.50 2.89
N GLY A 114 4.82 16.61 2.71
CA GLY A 114 3.96 16.52 1.52
C GLY A 114 4.68 15.95 0.28
N ARG A 115 5.92 15.49 0.44
CA ARG A 115 6.72 14.82 -0.62
C ARG A 115 7.45 13.60 -0.10
N GLU A 116 6.96 13.05 1.02
CA GLU A 116 7.53 11.87 1.65
C GLU A 116 7.48 10.67 0.69
N GLN A 117 8.63 10.01 0.53
CA GLN A 117 8.78 8.86 -0.37
C GLN A 117 9.84 7.91 0.15
N ILE A 118 9.64 6.62 -0.11
CA ILE A 118 10.68 5.60 0.02
C ILE A 118 10.89 5.00 -1.37
N ILE A 119 12.12 4.99 -1.84
CA ILE A 119 12.49 4.53 -3.18
C ILE A 119 13.45 3.35 -3.03
N LEU A 120 13.15 2.25 -3.71
CA LEU A 120 13.97 1.04 -3.68
C LEU A 120 14.90 0.95 -4.90
N LYS A 121 15.95 0.13 -4.78
CA LYS A 121 16.92 -0.12 -5.85
C LYS A 121 16.34 -0.84 -7.06
N ASN A 122 15.25 -1.58 -6.88
CA ASN A 122 14.51 -2.24 -7.98
C ASN A 122 13.60 -1.29 -8.76
N GLY A 123 13.57 0.01 -8.41
CA GLY A 123 12.72 1.02 -9.03
C GLY A 123 11.39 1.26 -8.34
N ALA A 124 10.95 0.35 -7.47
CA ALA A 124 9.73 0.53 -6.69
C ALA A 124 9.80 1.78 -5.83
N ARG A 125 8.66 2.40 -5.60
CA ARG A 125 8.55 3.55 -4.70
C ARG A 125 7.18 3.61 -4.04
N ILE A 126 7.12 4.22 -2.87
CA ILE A 126 5.87 4.63 -2.24
C ILE A 126 5.87 6.12 -1.99
N LYS A 127 4.75 6.78 -2.30
CA LYS A 127 4.48 8.20 -2.04
C LYS A 127 3.36 8.30 -1.03
N PHE A 128 3.50 9.23 -0.07
CA PHE A 128 2.51 9.49 0.96
C PHE A 128 1.86 10.84 0.70
N LEU A 129 0.54 10.86 0.48
CA LEU A 129 -0.17 12.06 0.04
C LEU A 129 -1.42 12.29 0.91
N ALA A 130 -1.67 13.55 1.27
CA ALA A 130 -2.99 13.94 1.73
C ALA A 130 -3.94 14.05 0.54
N ARG A 131 -5.20 13.64 0.73
CA ARG A 131 -6.22 13.77 -0.31
C ARG A 131 -6.65 15.23 -0.45
N THR A 132 -6.36 15.77 -1.62
CA THR A 132 -6.85 17.09 -2.05
C THR A 132 -7.52 16.95 -3.40
N ARG A 133 -8.34 17.91 -3.80
CA ARG A 133 -9.06 17.92 -5.10
C ARG A 133 -8.15 17.65 -6.31
N ASN A 134 -6.89 18.03 -6.21
CA ASN A 134 -5.92 17.90 -7.31
C ASN A 134 -4.73 16.97 -6.97
N GLY A 135 -4.74 16.35 -5.80
CA GLY A 135 -3.59 15.57 -5.28
C GLY A 135 -3.19 14.38 -6.14
N GLY A 136 -4.16 13.79 -6.84
CA GLY A 136 -3.92 12.66 -7.74
C GLY A 136 -3.42 13.05 -9.13
N ARG A 137 -3.54 14.32 -9.53
CA ARG A 137 -3.15 14.75 -10.88
C ARG A 137 -1.65 14.61 -11.11
N GLY A 138 -1.27 13.98 -12.23
CA GLY A 138 0.13 13.75 -12.57
C GLY A 138 0.80 12.67 -11.72
N GLN A 139 0.07 11.97 -10.86
CA GLN A 139 0.58 10.79 -10.17
C GLN A 139 0.47 9.56 -11.08
N HIS A 140 1.44 8.65 -10.90
CA HIS A 140 1.46 7.35 -11.55
C HIS A 140 1.78 6.29 -10.52
N GLY A 141 1.15 5.13 -10.63
CA GLY A 141 1.38 4.01 -9.73
C GLY A 141 0.71 2.73 -10.20
N ASP A 142 1.01 1.64 -9.53
CA ASP A 142 0.43 0.32 -9.75
C ASP A 142 -0.58 -0.03 -8.65
N LEU A 143 -0.32 0.45 -7.43
CA LEU A 143 -1.15 0.24 -6.25
C LEU A 143 -1.59 1.59 -5.69
N LEU A 144 -2.90 1.78 -5.57
CA LEU A 144 -3.51 2.91 -4.89
C LEU A 144 -4.11 2.45 -3.55
N ILE A 145 -3.62 3.00 -2.46
CA ILE A 145 -4.16 2.76 -1.12
C ILE A 145 -4.93 4.00 -0.67
N ILE A 146 -6.20 3.80 -0.36
CA ILE A 146 -7.12 4.82 0.14
C ILE A 146 -7.45 4.46 1.60
N ASP A 147 -6.66 4.98 2.51
CA ASP A 147 -6.92 4.82 3.94
C ASP A 147 -7.98 5.82 4.40
N GLU A 148 -8.76 5.48 5.41
CA GLU A 148 -9.93 6.26 5.85
C GLU A 148 -10.88 6.57 4.69
N ALA A 149 -11.27 5.53 3.95
CA ALA A 149 -12.10 5.67 2.75
C ALA A 149 -13.49 6.27 3.03
N GLN A 150 -13.98 6.20 4.27
CA GLN A 150 -15.21 6.88 4.69
C GLN A 150 -15.13 8.41 4.58
N GLU A 151 -13.92 8.97 4.54
CA GLU A 151 -13.65 10.41 4.42
C GLU A 151 -13.34 10.84 2.97
N ILE A 152 -13.53 9.97 1.97
CA ILE A 152 -13.25 10.34 0.59
C ILE A 152 -14.47 11.01 -0.05
N ASP A 153 -14.27 12.18 -0.66
CA ASP A 153 -15.25 12.78 -1.53
C ASP A 153 -15.09 12.35 -2.99
N GLU A 154 -16.13 12.54 -3.80
CA GLU A 154 -16.14 12.14 -5.22
C GLU A 154 -15.03 12.83 -6.03
N ASN A 155 -14.69 14.08 -5.72
CA ASN A 155 -13.64 14.83 -6.44
C ASN A 155 -12.26 14.27 -6.14
N ALA A 156 -11.99 13.94 -4.87
CA ALA A 156 -10.74 13.32 -4.47
C ALA A 156 -10.61 11.93 -5.13
N GLN A 157 -11.67 11.12 -5.10
CA GLN A 157 -11.68 9.82 -5.75
C GLN A 157 -11.41 9.95 -7.26
N ALA A 158 -12.12 10.83 -7.96
CA ALA A 158 -11.94 11.08 -9.38
C ALA A 158 -10.53 11.59 -9.73
N SER A 159 -9.85 12.24 -8.80
CA SER A 159 -8.48 12.73 -8.98
C SER A 159 -7.43 11.63 -8.88
N PHE A 160 -7.62 10.62 -8.01
CA PHE A 160 -6.63 9.58 -7.76
C PHE A 160 -6.79 8.32 -8.62
N LEU A 161 -8.03 7.91 -8.96
CA LEU A 161 -8.25 6.69 -9.76
C LEU A 161 -7.50 6.67 -11.10
N PRO A 162 -7.40 7.77 -11.87
CA PRO A 162 -6.63 7.79 -13.10
C PRO A 162 -5.13 7.50 -12.90
N ALA A 163 -4.58 7.72 -11.70
CA ALA A 163 -3.16 7.55 -11.43
C ALA A 163 -2.66 6.11 -11.63
N ILE A 164 -3.54 5.10 -11.51
CA ILE A 164 -3.19 3.69 -11.73
C ILE A 164 -3.68 3.14 -13.06
N SER A 165 -4.39 3.94 -13.86
CA SER A 165 -5.03 3.46 -15.10
C SER A 165 -4.04 3.00 -16.18
N ALA A 166 -2.81 3.47 -16.13
CA ALA A 166 -1.74 3.08 -17.07
C ALA A 166 -0.98 1.82 -16.64
N SER A 167 -1.20 1.33 -15.42
CA SER A 167 -0.55 0.11 -14.93
C SER A 167 -1.05 -1.12 -15.69
N LEU A 168 -0.14 -2.05 -15.95
CA LEU A 168 -0.48 -3.35 -16.53
C LEU A 168 -1.18 -4.31 -15.56
N ASN A 169 -1.07 -4.04 -14.25
CA ASN A 169 -1.67 -4.87 -13.20
C ASN A 169 -2.10 -4.00 -12.00
N PRO A 170 -3.06 -3.07 -12.20
CA PRO A 170 -3.42 -2.12 -11.16
C PRO A 170 -4.22 -2.77 -10.04
N GLN A 171 -4.06 -2.24 -8.82
CA GLN A 171 -4.92 -2.59 -7.70
C GLN A 171 -5.26 -1.34 -6.86
N THR A 172 -6.51 -1.23 -6.45
CA THR A 172 -6.97 -0.21 -5.50
C THR A 172 -7.44 -0.88 -4.21
N ILE A 173 -6.98 -0.36 -3.08
CA ILE A 173 -7.39 -0.84 -1.76
C ILE A 173 -8.08 0.29 -1.00
N TYR A 174 -9.29 0.03 -0.56
CA TYR A 174 -10.07 0.92 0.29
C TYR A 174 -10.11 0.37 1.70
N THR A 175 -9.69 1.15 2.69
CA THR A 175 -9.89 0.77 4.08
C THR A 175 -10.58 1.88 4.84
N GLY A 176 -11.44 1.47 5.76
CA GLY A 176 -12.19 2.37 6.60
C GLY A 176 -12.29 1.85 8.03
N THR A 177 -12.82 2.71 8.88
CA THR A 177 -13.21 2.35 10.24
C THR A 177 -14.73 2.35 10.30
N PRO A 178 -15.36 1.30 10.85
CA PRO A 178 -16.81 1.31 11.06
C PRO A 178 -17.20 2.43 12.02
N PRO A 179 -18.42 2.98 11.90
CA PRO A 179 -18.94 4.03 12.77
C PRO A 179 -19.05 3.60 14.24
#